data_229b8c869b86bd7e80382e0f80e9cf52
#
_entry.id   229b8c869b86bd7e80382e0f80e9cf52
#
_cell.length_a   1.000
_cell.length_b   1.000
_cell.length_c   1.000
_cell.angle_alpha   90.00
_cell.angle_beta   90.00
_cell.angle_gamma   90.00
#
_symmetry.space_group_name_H-M   'P 1'
#
loop_
_entity.id
_entity.type
_entity.pdbx_description
1 polymer ?
#
loop_
_entity_poly.entity_id
_entity_poly.type
_entity_poly.pdbx_seq_one_letter_code
_entity_poly.pdbx_strand_id
1 'polypeptide(L)'
;VLKEGMKVLKQAAECSGAFSFEDTWFPWGCGYYLEHGQMMPGDGIRILEGFDAIYLGAVGDPRVPDHISLWDLLLKIRKSFDQYVNLRPVKLLRGAPCPLKDAAREDIHMTFIRENSEGEYAGSGSWLFKGKPNEVVIQDGVFSRTGCERIIRYAFETARKEKRSLTSISKANALNYSMVFWDQIFQELSAEYPDVET
;
A
#
# COMPACT_ATOMS: atom_id res chain seq x y z
N VAL A 1 -2.93 18.02 -5.67
CA VAL A 1 -3.59 16.76 -6.07
C VAL A 1 -4.90 16.57 -5.29
N LEU A 2 -4.90 16.56 -3.94
CA LEU A 2 -6.14 16.33 -3.15
C LEU A 2 -7.28 17.30 -3.50
N LYS A 3 -7.00 18.60 -3.58
CA LYS A 3 -8.03 19.61 -3.91
C LYS A 3 -8.70 19.34 -5.27
N GLU A 4 -7.93 18.93 -6.28
CA GLU A 4 -8.48 18.57 -7.60
C GLU A 4 -9.26 17.26 -7.56
N GLY A 5 -8.76 16.26 -6.83
CA GLY A 5 -9.49 15.01 -6.62
C GLY A 5 -10.83 15.23 -5.90
N MET A 6 -10.88 16.09 -4.90
CA MET A 6 -12.14 16.44 -4.22
C MET A 6 -13.15 17.14 -5.14
N LYS A 7 -12.70 17.98 -6.07
CA LYS A 7 -13.62 18.53 -7.10
C LYS A 7 -14.24 17.43 -7.93
N VAL A 8 -13.44 16.44 -8.36
CA VAL A 8 -13.93 15.30 -9.15
C VAL A 8 -14.91 14.46 -8.34
N LEU A 9 -14.62 14.17 -7.08
CA LEU A 9 -15.51 13.40 -6.19
C LEU A 9 -16.86 14.11 -5.97
N LYS A 10 -16.84 15.42 -5.71
CA LYS A 10 -18.06 16.23 -5.54
C LYS A 10 -18.89 16.22 -6.84
N GLN A 11 -18.25 16.43 -7.97
CA GLN A 11 -18.94 16.39 -9.27
C GLN A 11 -19.51 15.00 -9.58
N ALA A 12 -18.79 13.93 -9.26
CA ALA A 12 -19.27 12.57 -9.44
C ALA A 12 -20.48 12.27 -8.54
N ALA A 13 -20.50 12.73 -7.31
CA ALA A 13 -21.63 12.60 -6.40
C ALA A 13 -22.87 13.33 -6.95
N GLU A 14 -22.71 14.58 -7.38
CA GLU A 14 -23.77 15.38 -7.99
C GLU A 14 -24.33 14.72 -9.26
N CYS A 15 -23.47 14.28 -10.18
CA CYS A 15 -23.88 13.69 -11.44
C CYS A 15 -24.57 12.33 -11.27
N SER A 16 -24.10 11.51 -10.34
CA SER A 16 -24.65 10.17 -10.12
C SER A 16 -25.90 10.17 -9.28
N GLY A 17 -26.00 11.08 -8.31
CA GLY A 17 -27.06 11.09 -7.28
C GLY A 17 -27.05 9.83 -6.39
N ALA A 18 -26.08 8.94 -6.56
CA ALA A 18 -26.05 7.63 -5.88
C ALA A 18 -25.39 7.69 -4.50
N PHE A 19 -24.61 8.72 -4.22
CA PHE A 19 -23.92 8.91 -2.94
C PHE A 19 -23.74 10.40 -2.63
N SER A 20 -23.59 10.68 -1.34
CA SER A 20 -23.14 11.98 -0.82
C SER A 20 -22.08 11.72 0.23
N PHE A 21 -21.27 12.72 0.52
CA PHE A 21 -20.27 12.64 1.59
C PHE A 21 -20.01 14.00 2.20
N GLU A 22 -19.56 13.98 3.45
CA GLU A 22 -19.01 15.14 4.15
C GLU A 22 -17.50 15.01 4.23
N ASP A 23 -16.77 16.10 4.04
CA ASP A 23 -15.32 16.09 4.07
C ASP A 23 -14.76 16.95 5.21
N THR A 24 -13.80 16.36 5.94
CA THR A 24 -13.01 17.06 6.95
C THR A 24 -11.54 17.07 6.54
N TRP A 25 -10.91 18.25 6.59
CA TRP A 25 -9.53 18.43 6.18
C TRP A 25 -8.60 18.52 7.38
N PHE A 26 -7.55 17.73 7.34
CA PHE A 26 -6.48 17.75 8.34
C PHE A 26 -5.19 18.27 7.70
N PRO A 27 -4.51 19.26 8.31
CA PRO A 27 -3.25 19.80 7.79
C PRO A 27 -2.04 18.92 8.13
N TRP A 28 -2.27 17.63 8.33
CA TRP A 28 -1.25 16.68 8.75
C TRP A 28 -0.31 16.31 7.60
N GLY A 29 0.97 16.13 7.93
CA GLY A 29 2.01 15.84 6.95
C GLY A 29 3.28 16.62 7.24
N CYS A 30 4.14 16.79 6.22
CA CYS A 30 5.43 17.47 6.37
C CYS A 30 5.31 18.92 6.83
N GLY A 31 4.30 19.66 6.37
CA GLY A 31 4.06 21.04 6.85
C GLY A 31 3.78 21.06 8.36
N TYR A 32 2.90 20.19 8.82
CA TYR A 32 2.59 20.04 10.23
C TYR A 32 3.83 19.63 11.06
N TYR A 33 4.65 18.72 10.49
CA TYR A 33 5.91 18.31 11.13
C TYR A 33 6.87 19.50 11.32
N LEU A 34 7.03 20.34 10.33
CA LEU A 34 7.93 21.51 10.41
C LEU A 34 7.50 22.53 11.47
N GLU A 35 6.21 22.59 11.78
CA GLU A 35 5.66 23.50 12.79
C GLU A 35 5.61 22.87 14.18
N HIS A 36 5.33 21.57 14.28
CA HIS A 36 4.98 20.90 15.55
C HIS A 36 5.92 19.74 15.92
N GLY A 37 6.89 19.38 15.07
CA GLY A 37 7.82 18.26 15.31
C GLY A 37 7.19 16.88 15.23
N GLN A 38 5.97 16.76 14.69
CA GLN A 38 5.25 15.49 14.52
C GLN A 38 4.39 15.53 13.24
N MET A 39 4.21 14.39 12.59
CA MET A 39 3.50 14.33 11.31
C MET A 39 1.97 14.48 11.45
N MET A 40 1.43 14.12 12.62
CA MET A 40 0.03 14.29 13.03
C MET A 40 -0.04 14.37 14.57
N PRO A 41 -1.15 14.85 15.17
CA PRO A 41 -1.34 14.83 16.61
C PRO A 41 -1.25 13.43 17.21
N GLY A 42 -0.92 13.33 18.50
CA GLY A 42 -0.80 12.03 19.19
C GLY A 42 -2.09 11.21 19.18
N ASP A 43 -3.25 11.86 19.18
CA ASP A 43 -4.57 11.26 19.07
C ASP A 43 -5.11 11.17 17.64
N GLY A 44 -4.29 11.46 16.63
CA GLY A 44 -4.69 11.50 15.22
C GLY A 44 -5.35 10.20 14.73
N ILE A 45 -4.88 9.04 15.17
CA ILE A 45 -5.52 7.75 14.81
C ILE A 45 -6.94 7.68 15.37
N ARG A 46 -7.13 8.04 16.65
CA ARG A 46 -8.45 8.05 17.29
C ARG A 46 -9.43 9.01 16.58
N ILE A 47 -8.93 10.14 16.09
CA ILE A 47 -9.74 11.07 15.30
C ILE A 47 -10.15 10.41 13.98
N LEU A 48 -9.23 9.72 13.29
CA LEU A 48 -9.50 9.06 12.01
C LEU A 48 -10.47 7.87 12.13
N GLU A 49 -10.55 7.20 13.28
CA GLU A 49 -11.53 6.13 13.55
C GLU A 49 -12.99 6.60 13.40
N GLY A 50 -13.24 7.89 13.51
CA GLY A 50 -14.58 8.47 13.33
C GLY A 50 -15.02 8.68 11.88
N PHE A 51 -14.20 8.29 10.88
CA PHE A 51 -14.48 8.49 9.46
C PHE A 51 -14.59 7.16 8.71
N ASP A 52 -15.49 7.10 7.73
CA ASP A 52 -15.69 5.91 6.89
C ASP A 52 -14.53 5.67 5.92
N ALA A 53 -13.83 6.73 5.51
CA ALA A 53 -12.73 6.65 4.56
C ALA A 53 -11.69 7.76 4.78
N ILE A 54 -10.45 7.46 4.42
CA ILE A 54 -9.33 8.41 4.47
C ILE A 54 -8.86 8.68 3.04
N TYR A 55 -8.97 9.93 2.58
CA TYR A 55 -8.42 10.36 1.31
C TYR A 55 -7.05 11.00 1.52
N LEU A 56 -5.99 10.19 1.39
CA LEU A 56 -4.61 10.60 1.61
C LEU A 56 -3.94 11.05 0.32
N GLY A 57 -3.26 12.18 0.36
CA GLY A 57 -2.42 12.66 -0.75
C GLY A 57 -0.99 12.13 -0.71
N ALA A 58 -0.18 12.63 -1.63
CA ALA A 58 1.26 12.41 -1.60
C ALA A 58 1.88 13.13 -0.39
N VAL A 59 2.82 12.45 0.26
CA VAL A 59 3.55 12.96 1.42
C VAL A 59 5.03 12.95 1.09
N GLY A 60 5.71 14.05 1.35
CA GLY A 60 7.13 14.25 1.16
C GLY A 60 7.47 15.74 1.09
N ASP A 61 8.59 16.13 1.68
CA ASP A 61 9.16 17.48 1.61
C ASP A 61 10.68 17.33 1.78
N PRO A 62 11.51 17.93 0.93
CA PRO A 62 12.98 17.81 1.03
C PRO A 62 13.58 18.23 2.38
N ARG A 63 12.82 18.99 3.17
CA ARG A 63 13.23 19.42 4.52
C ARG A 63 12.91 18.41 5.62
N VAL A 64 12.14 17.36 5.30
CA VAL A 64 11.75 16.31 6.25
C VAL A 64 12.29 14.97 5.77
N PRO A 65 13.09 14.25 6.58
CA PRO A 65 13.61 12.94 6.20
C PRO A 65 12.49 11.96 5.81
N ASP A 66 12.70 11.21 4.72
CA ASP A 66 11.70 10.30 4.17
C ASP A 66 11.24 9.23 5.16
N HIS A 67 12.15 8.73 6.01
CA HIS A 67 11.78 7.75 7.03
C HIS A 67 10.82 8.34 8.08
N ILE A 68 10.87 9.63 8.39
CA ILE A 68 9.92 10.29 9.30
C ILE A 68 8.57 10.42 8.61
N SER A 69 8.55 11.00 7.40
CA SER A 69 7.30 11.22 6.68
C SER A 69 6.55 9.92 6.36
N LEU A 70 7.27 8.84 6.08
CA LEU A 70 6.72 7.53 5.82
C LEU A 70 6.20 6.84 7.09
N TRP A 71 7.03 6.75 8.14
CA TRP A 71 6.72 5.96 9.34
C TRP A 71 5.73 6.65 10.27
N ASP A 72 5.83 7.97 10.42
CA ASP A 72 5.04 8.71 11.43
C ASP A 72 3.66 9.16 10.91
N LEU A 73 3.37 8.97 9.61
CA LEU A 73 2.05 9.22 9.05
C LEU A 73 1.50 8.01 8.30
N LEU A 74 2.07 7.72 7.11
CA LEU A 74 1.49 6.73 6.19
C LEU A 74 1.47 5.32 6.77
N LEU A 75 2.61 4.84 7.27
CA LEU A 75 2.70 3.49 7.86
C LEU A 75 1.98 3.41 9.20
N LYS A 76 1.96 4.49 9.97
CA LYS A 76 1.21 4.56 11.22
C LYS A 76 -0.30 4.37 10.96
N ILE A 77 -0.87 5.08 9.98
CA ILE A 77 -2.28 4.91 9.56
C ILE A 77 -2.52 3.47 9.10
N ARG A 78 -1.72 2.96 8.16
CA ARG A 78 -1.87 1.59 7.62
C ARG A 78 -1.89 0.52 8.70
N LYS A 79 -0.93 0.58 9.63
CA LYS A 79 -0.82 -0.40 10.72
C LYS A 79 -1.96 -0.29 11.73
N SER A 80 -2.34 0.94 12.11
CA SER A 80 -3.41 1.15 13.08
C SER A 80 -4.77 0.66 12.58
N PHE A 81 -5.02 0.75 11.27
CA PHE A 81 -6.27 0.27 10.64
C PHE A 81 -6.13 -1.10 9.98
N ASP A 82 -5.03 -1.83 10.19
CA ASP A 82 -4.74 -3.13 9.56
C ASP A 82 -5.03 -3.13 8.05
N GLN A 83 -4.60 -2.09 7.35
CA GLN A 83 -4.80 -1.93 5.91
C GLN A 83 -3.82 -2.82 5.14
N TYR A 84 -3.99 -4.14 5.24
CA TYR A 84 -3.07 -5.14 4.68
C TYR A 84 -3.09 -5.24 3.16
N VAL A 85 -4.16 -4.80 2.51
CA VAL A 85 -4.27 -4.78 1.04
C VAL A 85 -3.85 -3.44 0.48
N ASN A 86 -2.87 -3.43 -0.41
CA ASN A 86 -2.58 -2.30 -1.28
C ASN A 86 -3.05 -2.65 -2.70
N LEU A 87 -4.25 -2.22 -3.04
CA LEU A 87 -4.85 -2.44 -4.36
C LEU A 87 -4.41 -1.35 -5.32
N ARG A 88 -3.71 -1.71 -6.38
CA ARG A 88 -3.11 -0.78 -7.34
C ARG A 88 -3.56 -1.10 -8.77
N PRO A 89 -4.70 -0.55 -9.22
CA PRO A 89 -5.10 -0.69 -10.62
C PRO A 89 -4.18 0.13 -11.51
N VAL A 90 -3.72 -0.48 -12.59
CA VAL A 90 -2.88 0.15 -13.62
C VAL A 90 -3.56 0.04 -14.96
N LYS A 91 -3.81 1.19 -15.57
CA LYS A 91 -4.42 1.30 -16.89
C LYS A 91 -3.77 2.43 -17.66
N LEU A 92 -3.41 2.19 -18.91
CA LEU A 92 -2.90 3.26 -19.77
C LEU A 92 -4.05 4.19 -20.18
N LEU A 93 -4.03 5.40 -19.66
CA LEU A 93 -5.04 6.40 -19.96
C LEU A 93 -4.78 7.04 -21.33
N ARG A 94 -5.84 7.50 -22.00
CA ARG A 94 -5.72 8.18 -23.29
C ARG A 94 -4.88 9.45 -23.13
N GLY A 95 -3.84 9.57 -23.96
CA GLY A 95 -2.93 10.72 -23.96
C GLY A 95 -1.83 10.66 -22.88
N ALA A 96 -1.81 9.62 -22.03
CA ALA A 96 -0.71 9.42 -21.09
C ALA A 96 0.51 8.83 -21.82
N PRO A 97 1.74 9.28 -21.51
CA PRO A 97 2.95 8.68 -22.06
C PRO A 97 3.13 7.27 -21.51
N CYS A 98 3.53 6.33 -22.36
CA CYS A 98 3.88 4.97 -21.95
C CYS A 98 5.39 4.75 -22.09
N PRO A 99 6.09 4.24 -21.06
CA PRO A 99 7.51 3.94 -21.15
C PRO A 99 7.80 2.63 -21.92
N LEU A 100 6.79 1.81 -22.17
CA LEU A 100 6.93 0.57 -22.93
C LEU A 100 6.85 0.88 -24.43
N LYS A 101 7.79 0.30 -25.19
CA LYS A 101 7.81 0.41 -26.64
C LYS A 101 6.64 -0.38 -27.23
N ASP A 102 5.99 0.21 -28.22
CA ASP A 102 4.92 -0.42 -29.01
C ASP A 102 3.72 -0.98 -28.19
N ALA A 103 3.53 -0.54 -26.94
CA ALA A 103 2.40 -0.95 -26.13
C ALA A 103 1.12 -0.21 -26.56
N ALA A 104 0.10 -0.96 -26.95
CA ALA A 104 -1.23 -0.42 -27.17
C ALA A 104 -1.92 -0.11 -25.84
N ARG A 105 -2.90 0.76 -25.87
CA ARG A 105 -3.66 1.15 -24.66
C ARG A 105 -4.33 -0.04 -23.98
N GLU A 106 -4.81 -0.96 -24.77
CA GLU A 106 -5.52 -2.17 -24.36
C GLU A 106 -4.62 -3.20 -23.70
N ASP A 107 -3.32 -3.17 -24.00
CA ASP A 107 -2.33 -4.10 -23.44
C ASP A 107 -2.03 -3.82 -21.95
N ILE A 108 -2.31 -2.60 -21.48
CA ILE A 108 -2.01 -2.19 -20.11
C ILE A 108 -3.30 -2.01 -19.32
N HIS A 109 -3.77 -3.11 -18.79
CA HIS A 109 -4.90 -3.17 -17.87
C HIS A 109 -4.67 -4.29 -16.85
N MET A 110 -3.99 -3.97 -15.78
CA MET A 110 -3.64 -4.92 -14.73
C MET A 110 -3.93 -4.34 -13.33
N THR A 111 -4.04 -5.21 -12.35
CA THR A 111 -4.23 -4.81 -10.96
C THR A 111 -3.15 -5.49 -10.11
N PHE A 112 -2.34 -4.71 -9.41
CA PHE A 112 -1.40 -5.24 -8.45
C PHE A 112 -2.06 -5.29 -7.07
N ILE A 113 -2.06 -6.47 -6.47
CA ILE A 113 -2.47 -6.69 -5.09
C ILE A 113 -1.19 -6.93 -4.30
N ARG A 114 -0.84 -5.98 -3.44
CA ARG A 114 0.41 -5.97 -2.69
C ARG A 114 0.13 -6.09 -1.21
N GLU A 115 0.86 -6.98 -0.53
CA GLU A 115 0.93 -6.98 0.92
C GLU A 115 1.45 -5.63 1.43
N ASN A 116 0.86 -5.09 2.48
CA ASN A 116 1.02 -3.70 2.87
C ASN A 116 1.35 -3.47 4.35
N SER A 117 1.44 -4.51 5.15
CA SER A 117 1.60 -4.44 6.61
C SER A 117 2.82 -5.19 7.14
N GLU A 118 3.28 -6.21 6.44
CA GLU A 118 4.43 -7.05 6.78
C GLU A 118 5.61 -6.83 5.81
N GLY A 119 6.52 -7.80 5.72
CA GLY A 119 7.73 -7.72 4.92
C GLY A 119 8.68 -6.67 5.47
N GLU A 120 9.23 -5.85 4.59
CA GLU A 120 10.16 -4.76 4.94
C GLU A 120 9.50 -3.66 5.80
N TYR A 121 8.18 -3.59 5.80
CA TYR A 121 7.42 -2.61 6.59
C TYR A 121 6.99 -3.12 7.96
N ALA A 122 7.42 -4.32 8.36
CA ALA A 122 7.15 -4.85 9.70
C ALA A 122 7.71 -3.95 10.82
N GLY A 123 8.81 -3.25 10.53
CA GLY A 123 9.46 -2.37 11.49
C GLY A 123 10.33 -3.13 12.49
N SER A 124 10.76 -4.33 12.13
CA SER A 124 11.70 -5.14 12.88
C SER A 124 13.14 -4.85 12.47
N GLY A 125 14.01 -4.78 13.44
CA GLY A 125 15.42 -4.52 13.21
C GLY A 125 16.11 -3.90 14.42
N SER A 126 17.40 -3.65 14.29
CA SER A 126 18.17 -3.02 15.35
C SER A 126 19.35 -2.23 14.82
N TRP A 127 19.81 -1.30 15.63
CA TRP A 127 21.01 -0.52 15.38
C TRP A 127 21.96 -0.68 16.56
N LEU A 128 23.06 -1.41 16.35
CA LEU A 128 24.05 -1.70 17.37
C LEU A 128 25.25 -0.78 17.20
N PHE A 129 25.82 -0.33 18.31
CA PHE A 129 27.04 0.49 18.37
C PHE A 129 26.99 1.77 17.50
N LYS A 130 25.82 2.40 17.38
CA LYS A 130 25.59 3.59 16.55
C LYS A 130 26.65 4.66 16.74
N GLY A 131 27.26 5.13 15.63
CA GLY A 131 28.33 6.13 15.61
C GLY A 131 29.72 5.60 16.02
N LYS A 132 29.91 4.27 16.16
CA LYS A 132 31.19 3.65 16.45
C LYS A 132 31.78 2.92 15.24
N PRO A 133 33.10 2.67 15.16
CA PRO A 133 33.71 1.96 14.02
C PRO A 133 33.16 0.55 13.76
N ASN A 134 32.57 -0.09 14.76
CA ASN A 134 31.95 -1.41 14.71
C ASN A 134 30.42 -1.32 14.66
N GLU A 135 29.88 -0.25 14.11
CA GLU A 135 28.44 -0.04 13.94
C GLU A 135 27.82 -1.15 13.06
N VAL A 136 26.68 -1.67 13.51
CA VAL A 136 25.91 -2.71 12.79
C VAL A 136 24.45 -2.31 12.74
N VAL A 137 23.86 -2.46 11.56
CA VAL A 137 22.41 -2.29 11.33
C VAL A 137 21.81 -3.62 10.88
N ILE A 138 20.69 -3.97 11.48
CA ILE A 138 19.88 -5.13 11.10
C ILE A 138 18.50 -4.61 10.68
N GLN A 139 18.05 -4.99 9.51
CA GLN A 139 16.70 -4.74 9.03
C GLN A 139 16.08 -6.08 8.67
N ASP A 140 15.01 -6.46 9.38
CA ASP A 140 14.34 -7.74 9.18
C ASP A 140 13.11 -7.58 8.29
N GLY A 141 12.93 -8.50 7.33
CA GLY A 141 11.65 -8.73 6.67
C GLY A 141 10.88 -9.82 7.42
N VAL A 142 9.67 -9.52 7.87
CA VAL A 142 8.80 -10.45 8.61
C VAL A 142 7.64 -10.89 7.72
N PHE A 143 7.47 -12.21 7.61
CA PHE A 143 6.41 -12.83 6.80
C PHE A 143 5.70 -13.86 7.66
N SER A 144 4.48 -13.58 8.09
CA SER A 144 3.67 -14.55 8.82
C SER A 144 2.79 -15.35 7.86
N ARG A 145 2.43 -16.58 8.26
CA ARG A 145 1.48 -17.37 7.49
C ARG A 145 0.15 -16.64 7.32
N THR A 146 -0.39 -16.08 8.39
CA THR A 146 -1.64 -15.33 8.37
C THR A 146 -1.57 -14.12 7.42
N GLY A 147 -0.47 -13.36 7.45
CA GLY A 147 -0.26 -12.22 6.56
C GLY A 147 -0.18 -12.63 5.09
N CYS A 148 0.59 -13.68 4.78
CA CYS A 148 0.70 -14.21 3.41
C CYS A 148 -0.64 -14.79 2.92
N GLU A 149 -1.31 -15.64 3.72
CA GLU A 149 -2.58 -16.26 3.34
C GLU A 149 -3.66 -15.22 3.05
N ARG A 150 -3.85 -14.22 3.91
CA ARG A 150 -4.92 -13.24 3.75
C ARG A 150 -4.78 -12.41 2.48
N ILE A 151 -3.56 -12.01 2.12
CA ILE A 151 -3.35 -11.20 0.91
C ILE A 151 -3.43 -12.05 -0.36
N ILE A 152 -2.88 -13.27 -0.34
CA ILE A 152 -2.94 -14.21 -1.47
C ILE A 152 -4.40 -14.62 -1.71
N ARG A 153 -5.16 -14.93 -0.67
CA ARG A 153 -6.60 -15.25 -0.76
C ARG A 153 -7.39 -14.07 -1.34
N TYR A 154 -7.14 -12.87 -0.87
CA TYR A 154 -7.75 -11.66 -1.45
C TYR A 154 -7.45 -11.52 -2.94
N ALA A 155 -6.23 -11.85 -3.36
CA ALA A 155 -5.83 -11.82 -4.78
C ALA A 155 -6.59 -12.87 -5.62
N PHE A 156 -6.71 -14.11 -5.13
CA PHE A 156 -7.50 -15.17 -5.78
C PHE A 156 -8.97 -14.81 -5.90
N GLU A 157 -9.57 -14.31 -4.82
CA GLU A 157 -10.99 -13.89 -4.80
C GLU A 157 -11.24 -12.74 -5.79
N THR A 158 -10.32 -11.78 -5.86
CA THR A 158 -10.39 -10.67 -6.83
C THR A 158 -10.27 -11.19 -8.26
N ALA A 159 -9.30 -12.03 -8.55
CA ALA A 159 -9.09 -12.62 -9.87
C ALA A 159 -10.32 -13.44 -10.32
N ARG A 160 -10.87 -14.29 -9.43
CA ARG A 160 -12.10 -15.06 -9.67
C ARG A 160 -13.29 -14.15 -9.98
N LYS A 161 -13.51 -13.11 -9.16
CA LYS A 161 -14.62 -12.16 -9.34
C LYS A 161 -14.51 -11.41 -10.66
N GLU A 162 -13.30 -11.00 -11.04
CA GLU A 162 -13.03 -10.27 -12.27
C GLU A 162 -12.83 -11.18 -13.49
N LYS A 163 -12.83 -12.51 -13.32
CA LYS A 163 -12.56 -13.52 -14.37
C LYS A 163 -11.22 -13.27 -15.06
N ARG A 164 -10.15 -13.13 -14.28
CA ARG A 164 -8.79 -12.83 -14.73
C ARG A 164 -7.82 -13.89 -14.24
N SER A 165 -6.70 -14.01 -14.93
CA SER A 165 -5.54 -14.79 -14.45
C SER A 165 -4.84 -14.07 -13.29
N LEU A 166 -4.16 -14.82 -12.43
CA LEU A 166 -3.39 -14.34 -11.30
C LEU A 166 -1.93 -14.76 -11.43
N THR A 167 -1.01 -13.82 -11.39
CA THR A 167 0.43 -14.11 -11.39
C THR A 167 1.05 -13.68 -10.06
N SER A 168 1.69 -14.64 -9.38
CA SER A 168 2.50 -14.35 -8.20
C SER A 168 3.87 -13.81 -8.60
N ILE A 169 4.28 -12.72 -7.97
CA ILE A 169 5.61 -12.12 -8.18
C ILE A 169 6.42 -12.36 -6.91
N SER A 170 7.48 -13.15 -7.02
CA SER A 170 8.34 -13.49 -5.91
C SER A 170 9.83 -13.34 -6.24
N LYS A 171 10.67 -13.51 -5.25
CA LYS A 171 12.14 -13.50 -5.36
C LYS A 171 12.73 -14.75 -4.68
N ALA A 172 12.05 -15.89 -4.75
CA ALA A 172 12.41 -17.12 -4.08
C ALA A 172 13.80 -17.67 -4.47
N ASN A 173 14.26 -17.35 -5.68
CA ASN A 173 15.61 -17.70 -6.14
C ASN A 173 16.74 -17.03 -5.35
N ALA A 174 16.47 -15.96 -4.59
CA ALA A 174 17.44 -15.25 -3.77
C ALA A 174 17.05 -15.17 -2.30
N LEU A 175 15.75 -15.12 -1.99
CA LEU A 175 15.22 -15.00 -0.63
C LEU A 175 14.63 -16.36 -0.22
N ASN A 176 15.54 -17.27 0.11
CA ASN A 176 15.27 -18.69 0.32
C ASN A 176 14.44 -19.06 1.57
N TYR A 177 14.12 -18.10 2.42
CA TYR A 177 13.17 -18.30 3.52
C TYR A 177 11.84 -17.59 3.22
N SER A 178 11.84 -16.28 3.15
CA SER A 178 10.63 -15.47 3.06
C SER A 178 9.85 -15.70 1.75
N MET A 179 10.54 -15.71 0.61
CA MET A 179 9.86 -15.86 -0.68
C MET A 179 9.58 -17.31 -1.06
N VAL A 180 10.38 -18.27 -0.59
CA VAL A 180 10.03 -19.69 -0.69
C VAL A 180 8.78 -20.00 0.14
N PHE A 181 8.67 -19.42 1.34
CA PHE A 181 7.47 -19.52 2.17
C PHE A 181 6.24 -18.88 1.50
N TRP A 182 6.42 -17.73 0.87
CA TRP A 182 5.38 -17.08 0.06
C TRP A 182 4.89 -17.96 -1.08
N ASP A 183 5.82 -18.52 -1.89
CA ASP A 183 5.49 -19.38 -3.02
C ASP A 183 4.79 -20.68 -2.57
N GLN A 184 5.21 -21.25 -1.45
CA GLN A 184 4.54 -22.40 -0.87
C GLN A 184 3.08 -22.11 -0.53
N ILE A 185 2.80 -20.99 0.15
CA ILE A 185 1.44 -20.60 0.51
C ILE A 185 0.60 -20.29 -0.73
N PHE A 186 1.21 -19.66 -1.74
CA PHE A 186 0.52 -19.40 -3.01
C PHE A 186 0.08 -20.72 -3.68
N GLN A 187 0.97 -21.73 -3.71
CA GLN A 187 0.65 -23.05 -4.26
C GLN A 187 -0.42 -23.77 -3.45
N GLU A 188 -0.33 -23.74 -2.12
CA GLU A 188 -1.35 -24.33 -1.24
C GLU A 188 -2.74 -23.74 -1.52
N LEU A 189 -2.82 -22.40 -1.60
CA LEU A 189 -4.07 -21.72 -1.86
C LEU A 189 -4.58 -21.89 -3.30
N SER A 190 -3.70 -22.02 -4.30
CA SER A 190 -4.13 -22.21 -5.68
C SER A 190 -4.99 -23.47 -5.86
N ALA A 191 -4.79 -24.51 -5.04
CA ALA A 191 -5.61 -25.70 -5.04
C ALA A 191 -7.07 -25.45 -4.62
N GLU A 192 -7.34 -24.39 -3.86
CA GLU A 192 -8.70 -23.97 -3.47
C GLU A 192 -9.41 -23.16 -4.58
N TYR A 193 -8.68 -22.73 -5.61
CA TYR A 193 -9.17 -21.89 -6.70
C TYR A 193 -8.86 -22.48 -8.08
N PRO A 194 -9.34 -23.72 -8.40
CA PRO A 194 -9.03 -24.40 -9.65
C PRO A 194 -9.59 -23.70 -10.90
N ASP A 195 -10.48 -22.75 -10.71
CA ASP A 195 -11.09 -21.92 -11.75
C ASP A 195 -10.32 -20.62 -12.05
N VAL A 196 -9.23 -20.35 -11.33
CA VAL A 196 -8.34 -19.21 -11.57
C VAL A 196 -7.04 -19.69 -12.20
N GLU A 197 -6.76 -19.22 -13.40
CA GLU A 197 -5.48 -19.48 -14.09
C GLU A 197 -4.34 -18.75 -13.37
N THR A 198 -3.22 -19.49 -13.08
CA THR A 198 -2.05 -18.96 -12.36
C THR A 198 -0.75 -19.14 -13.13
#